data_2814c5e55fcdf7984022bcc9480c2cf4
#
_entry.id   2814c5e55fcdf7984022bcc9480c2cf4
#
_cell.length_a   1.000
_cell.length_b   1.000
_cell.length_c   1.000
_cell.angle_alpha   90.00
_cell.angle_beta   90.00
_cell.angle_gamma   90.00
#
_symmetry.space_group_name_H-M   'P 1'
#
loop_
_entity.id
_entity.type
_entity.pdbx_description
1 polymer ?
#
loop_
_entity_poly.entity_id
_entity_poly.type
_entity_poly.pdbx_seq_one_letter_code
_entity_poly.pdbx_strand_id
1 'polypeptide(L)'
;SMSGSFEDIHVPPTLISFAVSATKAQNIVSGEFKAANDKVYLLTPEYDENGLPIYESIRKVFDHMESLIAEGKVKAVYTLGSKGIGEALCKMAFGNRIGFAANEKIHHLFKPTYGAFVFEAAGEVDTFAKEIGHTTEEYAIEVNGEKVCLDEIQKVWEATLEPVYPMITKAPAV
;
A
#
# COMPACT_ATOMS: atom_id res chain seq x y z
N SER A 1 -21.54 12.82 10.29
CA SER A 1 -21.96 12.88 8.89
C SER A 1 -22.23 14.32 8.48
N MET A 2 -21.94 14.65 7.23
CA MET A 2 -22.20 15.98 6.66
C MET A 2 -22.87 15.79 5.31
N SER A 3 -23.82 16.67 5.01
CA SER A 3 -24.40 16.84 3.68
C SER A 3 -24.97 18.26 3.59
N GLY A 4 -24.99 18.82 2.41
CA GLY A 4 -25.55 20.15 2.18
C GLY A 4 -25.25 20.66 0.79
N SER A 5 -25.93 21.75 0.42
CA SER A 5 -25.72 22.44 -0.85
C SER A 5 -25.58 23.94 -0.58
N PHE A 6 -24.65 24.58 -1.22
CA PHE A 6 -24.47 26.03 -1.22
C PHE A 6 -24.11 26.46 -2.65
N GLU A 7 -24.98 27.25 -3.25
CA GLU A 7 -24.90 27.61 -4.66
C GLU A 7 -24.74 26.36 -5.55
N ASP A 8 -23.67 26.26 -6.33
CA ASP A 8 -23.34 25.12 -7.22
C ASP A 8 -22.54 24.02 -6.52
N ILE A 9 -22.24 24.15 -5.23
CA ILE A 9 -21.50 23.16 -4.46
C ILE A 9 -22.47 22.23 -3.77
N HIS A 10 -22.36 20.95 -4.10
CA HIS A 10 -23.17 19.89 -3.50
C HIS A 10 -22.27 18.91 -2.73
N VAL A 11 -22.42 18.87 -1.41
CA VAL A 11 -21.73 17.89 -0.54
C VAL A 11 -22.61 16.69 -0.37
N PRO A 12 -22.23 15.51 -0.89
CA PRO A 12 -23.01 14.29 -0.70
C PRO A 12 -23.02 13.87 0.77
N PRO A 13 -23.98 13.03 1.19
CA PRO A 13 -23.95 12.43 2.52
C PRO A 13 -22.61 11.75 2.78
N THR A 14 -21.84 12.24 3.75
CA THR A 14 -20.47 11.79 4.03
C THR A 14 -20.38 11.36 5.49
N LEU A 15 -19.94 10.12 5.73
CA LEU A 15 -19.56 9.60 7.03
C LEU A 15 -18.04 9.61 7.14
N ILE A 16 -17.51 10.30 8.14
CA ILE A 16 -16.10 10.30 8.46
C ILE A 16 -15.90 9.54 9.76
N SER A 17 -15.04 8.52 9.72
CA SER A 17 -14.60 7.77 10.90
C SER A 17 -13.08 7.91 11.03
N PHE A 18 -12.61 8.19 12.23
CA PHE A 18 -11.18 8.21 12.51
C PHE A 18 -10.90 7.61 13.89
N ALA A 19 -9.71 7.04 14.02
CA ALA A 19 -9.22 6.52 15.29
C ALA A 19 -7.86 7.16 15.62
N VAL A 20 -7.61 7.36 16.90
CA VAL A 20 -6.35 7.93 17.39
C VAL A 20 -5.72 6.98 18.39
N SER A 21 -4.44 6.70 18.22
CA SER A 21 -3.64 5.90 19.14
C SER A 21 -2.28 6.54 19.34
N ALA A 22 -1.69 6.33 20.51
CA ALA A 22 -0.32 6.78 20.81
C ALA A 22 0.65 5.62 20.59
N THR A 23 1.77 5.90 19.91
CA THR A 23 2.85 4.94 19.74
C THR A 23 4.21 5.61 19.88
N LYS A 24 5.28 4.82 20.03
CA LYS A 24 6.64 5.34 20.03
C LYS A 24 7.07 5.65 18.60
N ALA A 25 7.72 6.79 18.39
CA ALA A 25 8.17 7.22 17.05
C ALA A 25 9.08 6.17 16.35
N GLN A 26 9.89 5.44 17.12
CA GLN A 26 10.76 4.38 16.61
C GLN A 26 10.02 3.18 16.01
N ASN A 27 8.73 3.00 16.32
CA ASN A 27 7.90 1.91 15.79
C ASN A 27 7.13 2.33 14.53
N ILE A 28 7.35 3.55 14.03
CA ILE A 28 6.69 4.02 12.82
C ILE A 28 7.49 3.55 11.61
N VAL A 29 6.81 2.84 10.71
CA VAL A 29 7.36 2.34 9.46
C VAL A 29 6.62 3.03 8.31
N SER A 30 7.35 3.55 7.34
CA SER A 30 6.76 4.21 6.17
C SER A 30 6.45 3.21 5.05
N GLY A 31 5.69 3.68 4.04
CA GLY A 31 5.14 2.79 3.02
C GLY A 31 6.04 2.54 1.81
N GLU A 32 7.09 3.35 1.58
CA GLU A 32 7.93 3.22 0.39
C GLU A 32 9.03 2.15 0.55
N PHE A 33 9.34 1.39 -0.51
CA PHE A 33 10.47 0.46 -0.54
C PHE A 33 11.80 1.15 -0.23
N LYS A 34 12.69 0.49 0.51
CA LYS A 34 13.92 1.08 1.06
C LYS A 34 15.18 0.69 0.28
N ALA A 35 15.26 -0.54 -0.20
CA ALA A 35 16.43 -1.03 -0.92
C ALA A 35 16.04 -2.04 -1.99
N ALA A 36 16.88 -2.22 -3.01
CA ALA A 36 16.72 -3.31 -3.97
C ALA A 36 17.21 -4.65 -3.38
N ASN A 37 16.70 -5.74 -3.92
CA ASN A 37 17.01 -7.13 -3.53
C ASN A 37 16.51 -7.55 -2.14
N ASP A 38 15.60 -6.80 -1.56
CA ASP A 38 14.91 -7.18 -0.33
C ASP A 38 13.67 -8.03 -0.64
N LYS A 39 13.37 -8.98 0.22
CA LYS A 39 12.18 -9.82 0.10
C LYS A 39 10.92 -9.03 0.42
N VAL A 40 9.87 -9.31 -0.33
CA VAL A 40 8.55 -8.72 -0.15
C VAL A 40 7.54 -9.80 0.20
N TYR A 41 6.79 -9.57 1.24
CA TYR A 41 5.82 -10.51 1.81
C TYR A 41 4.40 -9.96 1.75
N LEU A 42 3.46 -10.88 1.69
CA LEU A 42 2.03 -10.63 1.81
C LEU A 42 1.52 -11.32 3.09
N LEU A 43 0.85 -10.55 3.94
CA LEU A 43 0.21 -11.03 5.14
C LEU A 43 -1.29 -10.78 5.04
N THR A 44 -2.11 -11.84 4.99
CA THR A 44 -3.55 -11.75 4.75
C THR A 44 -4.36 -12.45 5.83
N PRO A 45 -5.50 -11.85 6.27
CA PRO A 45 -6.47 -12.58 7.07
C PRO A 45 -7.27 -13.56 6.22
N GLU A 46 -8.01 -14.42 6.87
CA GLU A 46 -9.09 -15.21 6.26
C GLU A 46 -10.31 -14.32 5.99
N TYR A 47 -11.06 -14.67 4.94
CA TYR A 47 -12.27 -13.94 4.54
C TYR A 47 -13.48 -14.88 4.54
N ASP A 48 -14.63 -14.33 4.88
CA ASP A 48 -15.90 -15.04 4.76
C ASP A 48 -16.40 -15.11 3.29
N GLU A 49 -17.56 -15.72 3.09
CA GLU A 49 -18.18 -15.89 1.78
C GLU A 49 -18.57 -14.54 1.10
N ASN A 50 -18.71 -13.46 1.87
CA ASN A 50 -18.97 -12.11 1.40
C ASN A 50 -17.69 -11.31 1.13
N GLY A 51 -16.52 -11.89 1.38
CA GLY A 51 -15.23 -11.24 1.23
C GLY A 51 -14.87 -10.28 2.37
N LEU A 52 -15.53 -10.38 3.52
CA LEU A 52 -15.19 -9.63 4.73
C LEU A 52 -14.16 -10.38 5.56
N PRO A 53 -13.17 -9.68 6.14
CA PRO A 53 -12.17 -10.34 7.00
C PRO A 53 -12.81 -10.94 8.25
N ILE A 54 -12.43 -12.18 8.58
CA ILE A 54 -12.86 -12.84 9.82
C ILE A 54 -12.14 -12.18 10.99
N TYR A 55 -12.89 -11.74 12.00
CA TYR A 55 -12.40 -10.92 13.12
C TYR A 55 -11.20 -11.54 13.86
N GLU A 56 -11.25 -12.81 14.21
CA GLU A 56 -10.15 -13.52 14.88
C GLU A 56 -8.91 -13.61 14.00
N SER A 57 -9.09 -13.76 12.70
CA SER A 57 -7.98 -13.83 11.74
C SER A 57 -7.32 -12.46 11.54
N ILE A 58 -8.12 -11.39 11.42
CA ILE A 58 -7.56 -10.03 11.27
C ILE A 58 -6.78 -9.61 12.52
N ARG A 59 -7.24 -9.98 13.73
CA ARG A 59 -6.47 -9.75 14.95
C ARG A 59 -5.11 -10.43 14.93
N LYS A 60 -5.05 -11.71 14.54
CA LYS A 60 -3.78 -12.45 14.43
C LYS A 60 -2.82 -11.77 13.44
N VAL A 61 -3.35 -11.30 12.31
CA VAL A 61 -2.57 -10.57 11.29
C VAL A 61 -2.00 -9.28 11.87
N PHE A 62 -2.79 -8.51 12.61
CA PHE A 62 -2.35 -7.25 13.21
C PHE A 62 -1.34 -7.46 14.33
N ASP A 63 -1.60 -8.42 15.24
CA ASP A 63 -0.68 -8.77 16.33
C ASP A 63 0.67 -9.27 15.77
N HIS A 64 0.64 -10.04 14.68
CA HIS A 64 1.85 -10.52 14.02
C HIS A 64 2.64 -9.37 13.35
N MET A 65 1.96 -8.47 12.62
CA MET A 65 2.59 -7.30 12.02
C MET A 65 3.23 -6.40 13.09
N GLU A 66 2.54 -6.18 14.20
CA GLU A 66 3.07 -5.41 15.33
C GLU A 66 4.36 -6.05 15.88
N SER A 67 4.37 -7.38 16.03
CA SER A 67 5.55 -8.12 16.49
C SER A 67 6.72 -7.99 15.52
N LEU A 68 6.48 -8.13 14.21
CA LEU A 68 7.52 -7.97 13.18
C LEU A 68 8.11 -6.56 13.17
N ILE A 69 7.27 -5.53 13.36
CA ILE A 69 7.73 -4.15 13.47
C ILE A 69 8.57 -3.95 14.74
N ALA A 70 8.11 -4.46 15.87
CA ALA A 70 8.83 -4.35 17.16
C ALA A 70 10.18 -5.08 17.13
N GLU A 71 10.30 -6.15 16.37
CA GLU A 71 11.54 -6.91 16.14
C GLU A 71 12.47 -6.25 15.10
N GLY A 72 12.05 -5.16 14.46
CA GLY A 72 12.80 -4.48 13.40
C GLY A 72 12.91 -5.26 12.09
N LYS A 73 12.00 -6.20 11.86
CA LYS A 73 11.97 -7.04 10.65
C LYS A 73 11.23 -6.41 9.46
N VAL A 74 10.56 -5.29 9.66
CA VAL A 74 9.81 -4.58 8.61
C VAL A 74 10.52 -3.30 8.24
N LYS A 75 10.94 -3.16 6.98
CA LYS A 75 11.55 -1.93 6.44
C LYS A 75 10.50 -0.97 5.90
N ALA A 76 9.49 -1.49 5.22
CA ALA A 76 8.38 -0.75 4.66
C ALA A 76 7.11 -1.58 4.72
N VAL A 77 5.95 -0.96 4.91
CA VAL A 77 4.66 -1.66 4.95
C VAL A 77 3.54 -0.81 4.35
N TYR A 78 2.66 -1.47 3.58
CA TYR A 78 1.48 -0.86 3.00
C TYR A 78 0.23 -1.69 3.34
N THR A 79 -0.80 -1.01 3.84
CA THR A 79 -2.10 -1.64 4.13
C THR A 79 -2.92 -1.77 2.86
N LEU A 80 -3.37 -2.96 2.54
CA LEU A 80 -4.18 -3.20 1.35
C LEU A 80 -5.61 -2.66 1.51
N GLY A 81 -6.14 -2.15 0.43
CA GLY A 81 -7.48 -1.59 0.32
C GLY A 81 -8.25 -2.08 -0.90
N SER A 82 -9.04 -1.18 -1.46
CA SER A 82 -9.97 -1.47 -2.57
C SER A 82 -9.29 -1.84 -3.89
N LYS A 83 -8.03 -1.50 -4.10
CA LYS A 83 -7.27 -1.79 -5.33
C LYS A 83 -6.24 -2.91 -5.16
N GLY A 84 -6.23 -3.57 -4.00
CA GLY A 84 -5.45 -4.78 -3.73
C GLY A 84 -3.94 -4.61 -3.81
N ILE A 85 -3.27 -5.71 -4.13
CA ILE A 85 -1.80 -5.83 -4.16
C ILE A 85 -1.18 -4.92 -5.21
N GLY A 86 -1.81 -4.77 -6.39
CA GLY A 86 -1.29 -3.95 -7.48
C GLY A 86 -1.13 -2.48 -7.11
N GLU A 87 -2.10 -1.91 -6.38
CA GLU A 87 -1.99 -0.54 -5.85
C GLU A 87 -0.84 -0.42 -4.85
N ALA A 88 -0.74 -1.38 -3.93
CA ALA A 88 0.30 -1.38 -2.90
C ALA A 88 1.70 -1.39 -3.53
N LEU A 89 1.97 -2.33 -4.44
CA LEU A 89 3.26 -2.45 -5.12
C LEU A 89 3.66 -1.16 -5.87
N CYS A 90 2.73 -0.56 -6.62
CA CYS A 90 2.99 0.70 -7.30
C CYS A 90 3.31 1.83 -6.32
N LYS A 91 2.49 2.01 -5.28
CA LYS A 91 2.70 3.11 -4.32
C LYS A 91 3.95 2.94 -3.46
N MET A 92 4.28 1.69 -3.08
CA MET A 92 5.53 1.39 -2.39
C MET A 92 6.75 1.68 -3.27
N ALA A 93 6.64 1.47 -4.56
CA ALA A 93 7.72 1.71 -5.52
C ALA A 93 7.96 3.21 -5.81
N PHE A 94 6.91 4.06 -5.79
CA PHE A 94 7.00 5.48 -6.20
C PHE A 94 7.99 6.30 -5.37
N GLY A 95 8.01 6.10 -4.05
CA GLY A 95 8.75 6.98 -3.13
C GLY A 95 10.26 7.02 -3.39
N ASN A 96 10.89 5.88 -3.49
CA ASN A 96 12.35 5.75 -3.71
C ASN A 96 12.71 5.23 -5.10
N ARG A 97 11.74 5.11 -6.01
CA ARG A 97 11.92 4.61 -7.38
C ARG A 97 12.54 3.20 -7.42
N ILE A 98 12.10 2.35 -6.51
CA ILE A 98 12.52 0.95 -6.39
C ILE A 98 11.41 0.09 -6.98
N GLY A 99 11.76 -0.81 -7.91
CA GLY A 99 10.81 -1.69 -8.56
C GLY A 99 10.52 -2.97 -7.76
N PHE A 100 9.73 -3.85 -8.36
CA PHE A 100 9.35 -5.13 -7.77
C PHE A 100 9.28 -6.22 -8.85
N ALA A 101 9.75 -7.42 -8.53
CA ALA A 101 9.58 -8.63 -9.33
C ALA A 101 8.94 -9.74 -8.50
N ALA A 102 7.87 -10.32 -9.02
CA ALA A 102 7.19 -11.43 -8.37
C ALA A 102 7.95 -12.75 -8.57
N ASN A 103 8.08 -13.55 -7.52
CA ASN A 103 8.70 -14.88 -7.58
C ASN A 103 7.75 -15.93 -8.16
N GLU A 104 6.44 -15.70 -8.06
CA GLU A 104 5.41 -16.60 -8.55
C GLU A 104 4.18 -15.81 -9.04
N LYS A 105 3.23 -16.55 -9.60
CA LYS A 105 1.98 -15.93 -10.09
C LYS A 105 1.16 -15.37 -8.93
N ILE A 106 0.87 -14.06 -9.00
CA ILE A 106 -0.04 -13.38 -8.07
C ILE A 106 -1.44 -13.37 -8.69
N HIS A 107 -2.35 -14.12 -8.08
CA HIS A 107 -3.75 -14.14 -8.50
C HIS A 107 -4.49 -12.92 -7.94
N HIS A 108 -5.45 -12.42 -8.71
CA HIS A 108 -6.34 -11.34 -8.26
C HIS A 108 -5.62 -10.07 -7.80
N LEU A 109 -4.62 -9.63 -8.57
CA LEU A 109 -3.74 -8.50 -8.28
C LEU A 109 -4.50 -7.22 -7.82
N PHE A 110 -5.69 -6.98 -8.36
CA PHE A 110 -6.53 -5.80 -8.08
C PHE A 110 -7.80 -6.12 -7.27
N LYS A 111 -7.90 -7.30 -6.67
CA LYS A 111 -9.03 -7.65 -5.81
C LYS A 111 -8.96 -6.84 -4.51
N PRO A 112 -10.07 -6.24 -4.03
CA PRO A 112 -10.12 -5.65 -2.69
C PRO A 112 -9.68 -6.66 -1.63
N THR A 113 -8.75 -6.25 -0.76
CA THR A 113 -8.12 -7.15 0.22
C THR A 113 -7.92 -6.39 1.53
N TYR A 114 -9.01 -6.10 2.22
CA TYR A 114 -8.99 -5.31 3.45
C TYR A 114 -8.37 -6.07 4.62
N GLY A 115 -7.59 -5.37 5.43
CA GLY A 115 -6.93 -5.94 6.61
C GLY A 115 -5.67 -6.75 6.32
N ALA A 116 -5.20 -6.76 5.08
CA ALA A 116 -3.95 -7.37 4.66
C ALA A 116 -2.83 -6.34 4.53
N PHE A 117 -1.58 -6.82 4.54
CA PHE A 117 -0.39 -6.00 4.39
C PHE A 117 0.54 -6.56 3.32
N VAL A 118 1.12 -5.66 2.51
CA VAL A 118 2.36 -5.93 1.76
C VAL A 118 3.50 -5.24 2.49
N PHE A 119 4.61 -5.93 2.69
CA PHE A 119 5.75 -5.35 3.39
C PHE A 119 7.09 -5.84 2.86
N GLU A 120 8.08 -4.96 2.92
CA GLU A 120 9.50 -5.24 2.66
C GLU A 120 10.16 -5.66 3.96
N ALA A 121 10.87 -6.79 3.93
CA ALA A 121 11.48 -7.37 5.11
C ALA A 121 12.98 -7.08 5.22
N ALA A 122 13.47 -7.00 6.46
CA ALA A 122 14.88 -6.90 6.80
C ALA A 122 15.55 -8.27 6.98
N GLY A 123 15.11 -9.27 6.20
CA GLY A 123 15.60 -10.65 6.29
C GLY A 123 14.48 -11.67 6.22
N GLU A 124 14.73 -12.86 6.75
CA GLU A 124 13.75 -13.95 6.74
C GLU A 124 12.60 -13.71 7.72
N VAL A 125 11.39 -13.97 7.26
CA VAL A 125 10.14 -13.92 8.02
C VAL A 125 9.59 -15.35 8.11
N ASP A 126 8.81 -15.64 9.14
CA ASP A 126 8.20 -16.95 9.35
C ASP A 126 7.13 -17.25 8.27
N THR A 127 6.63 -18.49 8.29
CA THR A 127 5.70 -19.00 7.29
C THR A 127 4.27 -18.45 7.41
N PHE A 128 3.98 -17.61 8.38
CA PHE A 128 2.66 -16.96 8.50
C PHE A 128 2.48 -15.87 7.45
N ALA A 129 3.56 -15.21 7.03
CA ALA A 129 3.56 -14.33 5.87
C ALA A 129 4.06 -15.08 4.63
N LYS A 130 3.42 -14.82 3.50
CA LYS A 130 3.78 -15.42 2.20
C LYS A 130 4.75 -14.52 1.47
N GLU A 131 5.94 -15.02 1.12
CA GLU A 131 6.85 -14.32 0.19
C GLU A 131 6.20 -14.25 -1.19
N ILE A 132 6.11 -13.04 -1.77
CA ILE A 132 5.49 -12.80 -3.07
C ILE A 132 6.48 -12.33 -4.14
N GLY A 133 7.68 -11.92 -3.74
CA GLY A 133 8.69 -11.40 -4.65
C GLY A 133 9.79 -10.67 -3.93
N HIS A 134 10.50 -9.86 -4.69
CA HIS A 134 11.60 -9.05 -4.19
C HIS A 134 11.63 -7.67 -4.87
N THR A 135 12.24 -6.72 -4.22
CA THR A 135 12.48 -5.38 -4.76
C THR A 135 13.61 -5.39 -5.79
N THR A 136 13.57 -4.50 -6.77
CA THR A 136 14.55 -4.42 -7.87
C THR A 136 15.10 -3.01 -8.05
N GLU A 137 16.31 -2.89 -8.59
CA GLU A 137 16.89 -1.60 -8.98
C GLU A 137 16.15 -0.95 -10.16
N GLU A 138 15.60 -1.78 -11.03
CA GLU A 138 14.86 -1.31 -12.18
C GLU A 138 13.50 -0.79 -11.75
N TYR A 139 13.16 0.44 -12.14
CA TYR A 139 11.91 1.10 -11.79
C TYR A 139 10.73 0.56 -12.62
N ALA A 140 10.38 -0.69 -12.35
CA ALA A 140 9.31 -1.42 -13.03
C ALA A 140 8.62 -2.40 -12.06
N ILE A 141 7.41 -2.81 -12.38
CA ILE A 141 6.71 -3.94 -11.75
C ILE A 141 6.70 -5.11 -12.72
N GLU A 142 7.24 -6.24 -12.28
CA GLU A 142 7.21 -7.49 -13.03
C GLU A 142 6.35 -8.52 -12.30
N VAL A 143 5.18 -8.82 -12.86
CA VAL A 143 4.19 -9.74 -12.27
C VAL A 143 3.52 -10.56 -13.38
N ASN A 144 3.39 -11.86 -13.16
CA ASN A 144 2.70 -12.78 -14.08
C ASN A 144 3.27 -12.84 -15.49
N GLY A 145 4.57 -12.54 -15.64
CA GLY A 145 5.24 -12.50 -16.94
C GLY A 145 5.09 -11.18 -17.70
N GLU A 146 4.39 -10.22 -17.12
CA GLU A 146 4.25 -8.87 -17.66
C GLU A 146 5.15 -7.91 -16.88
N LYS A 147 5.81 -7.01 -17.60
CA LYS A 147 6.65 -5.97 -17.04
C LYS A 147 6.15 -4.59 -17.44
N VAL A 148 5.90 -3.75 -16.46
CA VAL A 148 5.35 -2.40 -16.66
C VAL A 148 6.30 -1.37 -16.06
N CYS A 149 6.68 -0.38 -16.87
CA CYS A 149 7.47 0.77 -16.42
C CYS A 149 6.65 1.66 -15.50
N LEU A 150 7.19 2.01 -14.36
CA LEU A 150 6.49 2.81 -13.35
C LEU A 150 6.46 4.30 -13.66
N ASP A 151 7.35 4.83 -14.52
CA ASP A 151 7.34 6.25 -14.88
C ASP A 151 6.00 6.70 -15.47
N GLU A 152 5.41 5.86 -16.35
CA GLU A 152 4.12 6.17 -16.97
C GLU A 152 2.97 6.07 -15.96
N ILE A 153 2.98 5.03 -15.12
CA ILE A 153 1.95 4.81 -14.10
C ILE A 153 1.98 5.96 -13.08
N GLN A 154 3.16 6.32 -12.60
CA GLN A 154 3.33 7.42 -11.65
C GLN A 154 2.87 8.74 -12.23
N LYS A 155 3.24 9.04 -13.48
CA LYS A 155 2.79 10.24 -14.18
C LYS A 155 1.27 10.34 -14.30
N VAL A 156 0.60 9.24 -14.63
CA VAL A 156 -0.87 9.19 -14.70
C VAL A 156 -1.50 9.39 -13.32
N TRP A 157 -0.93 8.78 -12.29
CA TRP A 157 -1.42 8.92 -10.92
C TRP A 157 -1.26 10.35 -10.40
N GLU A 158 -0.12 10.99 -10.60
CA GLU A 158 0.16 12.37 -10.22
C GLU A 158 -0.72 13.36 -10.98
N ALA A 159 -0.95 13.13 -12.27
CA ALA A 159 -1.75 14.01 -13.12
C ALA A 159 -3.23 14.10 -12.73
N THR A 160 -3.73 13.17 -11.91
CA THR A 160 -5.16 13.10 -11.53
C THR A 160 -5.64 14.39 -10.83
N LEU A 161 -4.83 14.97 -9.98
CA LEU A 161 -5.17 16.21 -9.25
C LEU A 161 -4.51 17.47 -9.82
N GLU A 162 -3.60 17.34 -10.78
CA GLU A 162 -2.83 18.45 -11.34
C GLU A 162 -3.70 19.62 -11.85
N PRO A 163 -4.88 19.40 -12.48
CA PRO A 163 -5.74 20.50 -12.94
C PRO A 163 -6.35 21.34 -11.81
N VAL A 164 -6.54 20.77 -10.62
CA VAL A 164 -7.20 21.44 -9.49
C VAL A 164 -6.25 21.76 -8.35
N TYR A 165 -5.17 21.00 -8.23
CA TYR A 165 -4.15 21.17 -7.21
C TYR A 165 -2.76 20.81 -7.78
N PRO A 166 -2.12 21.75 -8.53
CA PRO A 166 -0.84 21.47 -9.18
C PRO A 166 0.28 21.27 -8.17
N MET A 167 1.18 20.31 -8.45
CA MET A 167 2.36 20.03 -7.62
C MET A 167 3.30 21.23 -7.53
N ILE A 168 3.38 22.01 -8.61
CA ILE A 168 4.17 23.25 -8.66
C ILE A 168 3.21 24.41 -8.85
N THR A 169 3.01 25.20 -7.82
CA THR A 169 2.28 26.47 -7.92
C THR A 169 3.11 27.45 -8.74
N LYS A 170 2.60 27.87 -9.91
CA LYS A 170 3.17 29.01 -10.62
C LYS A 170 3.02 30.24 -9.72
N ALA A 171 4.13 30.90 -9.38
CA ALA A 171 4.05 32.21 -8.73
C ALA A 171 3.12 33.10 -9.54
N PRO A 172 2.21 33.90 -8.90
CA PRO A 172 1.41 34.85 -9.64
C PRO A 172 2.37 35.76 -10.42
N ALA A 173 2.09 35.94 -11.71
CA ALA A 173 2.82 36.92 -12.51
C ALA A 173 2.63 38.29 -11.85
N VAL A 174 3.71 38.90 -11.37
CA VAL A 174 3.74 40.24 -10.80
C VAL A 174 3.59 41.25 -11.93
#